data_994d27c21999a5d0550134b59b2c3b8b
#
_entry.id   994d27c21999a5d0550134b59b2c3b8b
#
_cell.length_a   1.000
_cell.length_b   1.000
_cell.length_c   1.000
_cell.angle_alpha   90.00
_cell.angle_beta   90.00
_cell.angle_gamma   90.00
#
_symmetry.space_group_name_H-M   'P 1'
#
loop_
_entity.id
_entity.type
_entity.pdbx_description
1 polymer ?
#
loop_
_entity_poly.entity_id
_entity_poly.type
_entity_poly.pdbx_seq_one_letter_code
_entity_poly.pdbx_strand_id
1 'polypeptide(L)' 'MYQQIARAIAARVEDGTYPPNRLIPSEADVCEEFGVSRRTARSAYALLVEQGWIVRSPGKGSYARGHP' A
#
# COMPACT_ATOMS: atom_id res chain seq x y z
N MET A 1 -5.24 3.05 13.66
CA MET A 1 -4.94 4.05 12.60
C MET A 1 -4.39 3.43 11.32
N TYR A 2 -3.33 2.62 11.42
CA TYR A 2 -2.76 2.05 10.20
C TYR A 2 -3.71 1.08 9.48
N GLN A 3 -4.62 0.46 10.20
CA GLN A 3 -5.60 -0.45 9.58
C GLN A 3 -6.52 0.29 8.63
N GLN A 4 -6.88 1.53 8.95
CA GLN A 4 -7.72 2.34 8.08
C GLN A 4 -6.99 2.71 6.78
N ILE A 5 -5.70 3.00 6.90
CA ILE A 5 -4.88 3.31 5.74
C ILE A 5 -4.73 2.07 4.86
N ALA A 6 -4.46 0.92 5.46
CA ALA A 6 -4.36 -0.33 4.73
C ALA A 6 -5.66 -0.63 3.98
N ARG A 7 -6.80 -0.43 4.65
CA ARG A 7 -8.10 -0.67 4.03
C ARG A 7 -8.34 0.27 2.85
N ALA A 8 -7.97 1.54 2.98
CA ALA A 8 -8.12 2.50 1.90
C ALA A 8 -7.28 2.11 0.69
N ILE A 9 -6.05 1.69 0.92
CA ILE A 9 -5.16 1.28 -0.17
C ILE A 9 -5.64 -0.03 -0.79
N ALA A 10 -6.09 -0.98 0.02
CA ALA A 10 -6.64 -2.23 -0.49
C ALA A 10 -7.84 -1.96 -1.41
N ALA A 11 -8.70 -1.02 -1.03
CA ALA A 11 -9.85 -0.66 -1.86
C ALA A 11 -9.40 -0.09 -3.20
N ARG A 12 -8.33 0.69 -3.23
CA ARG A 12 -7.79 1.25 -4.47
C ARG A 12 -7.16 0.18 -5.35
N VAL A 13 -6.58 -0.85 -4.76
CA VAL A 13 -6.06 -1.99 -5.52
C VAL A 13 -7.23 -2.78 -6.09
N GLU A 14 -8.27 -2.99 -5.29
CA GLU A 14 -9.42 -3.78 -5.70
C GLU A 14 -10.20 -3.11 -6.83
N ASP A 15 -10.37 -1.78 -6.76
CA ASP A 15 -11.18 -1.06 -7.76
C ASP A 15 -10.38 -0.67 -9.02
N GLY A 16 -9.08 -0.99 -9.05
CA GLY A 16 -8.24 -0.70 -10.21
C GLY A 16 -7.58 0.67 -10.20
N THR A 17 -7.77 1.47 -9.15
CA THR A 17 -7.07 2.75 -9.02
C THR A 17 -5.56 2.54 -9.08
N TYR A 18 -5.09 1.47 -8.42
CA TYR A 18 -3.71 1.02 -8.54
C TYR A 18 -3.73 -0.28 -9.33
N PRO A 19 -3.49 -0.23 -10.66
CA PRO A 19 -3.58 -1.44 -11.49
C PRO A 19 -2.58 -2.52 -11.08
N PRO A 20 -2.90 -3.79 -11.31
CA PRO A 20 -2.00 -4.90 -10.99
C PRO A 20 -0.64 -4.73 -11.65
N ASN A 21 0.41 -5.12 -10.93
CA ASN A 21 1.80 -5.08 -11.40
C ASN A 21 2.34 -3.66 -11.64
N ARG A 22 1.64 -2.65 -11.13
CA ARG A 22 2.08 -1.26 -11.20
C ARG A 22 2.53 -0.79 -9.83
N LEU A 23 3.49 0.12 -9.81
CA LEU A 23 3.95 0.73 -8.57
C LEU A 23 2.81 1.48 -7.89
N ILE A 24 2.71 1.29 -6.59
CA ILE A 24 1.79 2.08 -5.76
C ILE A 24 2.59 3.21 -5.11
N PRO A 25 1.93 4.22 -4.52
CA PRO A 25 2.64 5.30 -3.84
C PRO A 25 3.61 4.77 -2.79
N SER A 26 4.71 5.47 -2.60
CA SER A 26 5.69 5.10 -1.58
C SER A 26 5.13 5.37 -0.19
N GLU A 27 5.83 4.84 0.83
CA GLU A 27 5.46 5.12 2.22
C GLU A 27 5.50 6.63 2.48
N ALA A 28 6.47 7.33 1.88
CA ALA A 28 6.56 8.78 2.04
C ALA A 28 5.34 9.48 1.45
N ASP A 29 4.90 9.04 0.27
CA ASP A 29 3.71 9.61 -0.36
C ASP A 29 2.46 9.37 0.48
N VAL A 30 2.35 8.19 1.08
CA VAL A 30 1.23 7.86 1.96
C VAL A 30 1.24 8.72 3.21
N CYS A 31 2.43 8.96 3.78
CA CYS A 31 2.57 9.85 4.93
C CYS A 31 2.00 11.22 4.62
N GLU A 32 2.31 11.74 3.45
CA GLU A 32 1.86 13.06 3.02
C GLU A 32 0.36 13.07 2.75
N GLU A 33 -0.12 12.09 2.01
CA GLU A 33 -1.52 12.02 1.63
C GLU A 33 -2.45 11.87 2.84
N PHE A 34 -2.08 11.01 3.78
CA PHE A 34 -2.95 10.70 4.92
C PHE A 34 -2.59 11.48 6.18
N GLY A 35 -1.51 12.25 6.15
CA GLY A 35 -1.09 13.04 7.30
C GLY A 35 -0.65 12.17 8.49
N VAL A 36 0.05 11.08 8.22
CA VAL A 36 0.48 10.14 9.26
C VAL A 36 2.00 10.01 9.28
N SER A 37 2.51 9.40 10.36
CA SER A 37 3.94 9.19 10.50
C SER A 37 4.42 8.08 9.55
N ARG A 38 5.74 8.08 9.31
CA ARG A 38 6.39 7.04 8.51
C ARG A 38 6.14 5.65 9.09
N ARG A 39 6.16 5.56 10.43
CA ARG A 39 5.91 4.31 11.14
C ARG A 39 4.51 3.78 10.86
N THR A 40 3.51 4.64 10.88
CA THR A 40 2.13 4.27 10.61
C THR A 40 1.98 3.79 9.17
N ALA A 41 2.57 4.49 8.22
CA ALA A 41 2.53 4.09 6.82
C ALA A 41 3.22 2.74 6.62
N ARG A 42 4.35 2.53 7.28
CA ARG A 42 5.06 1.26 7.20
C ARG A 42 4.23 0.10 7.74
N SER A 43 3.56 0.32 8.87
CA SER A 43 2.69 -0.70 9.46
C SER A 43 1.53 -1.04 8.53
N ALA A 44 0.95 -0.05 7.88
CA ALA A 44 -0.13 -0.26 6.92
C ALA A 44 0.37 -1.11 5.74
N TYR A 45 1.54 -0.81 5.22
CA TYR A 45 2.11 -1.57 4.11
C TYR A 45 2.46 -2.99 4.51
N ALA A 46 2.97 -3.19 5.73
CA ALA A 46 3.25 -4.53 6.23
C ALA A 46 1.97 -5.37 6.27
N LEU A 47 0.88 -4.78 6.72
CA LEU A 47 -0.41 -5.46 6.76
C LEU A 47 -0.90 -5.80 5.34
N LEU A 48 -0.74 -4.88 4.40
CA LEU A 48 -1.13 -5.11 3.01
C LEU A 48 -0.35 -6.26 2.38
N VAL A 49 0.95 -6.33 2.67
CA VAL A 49 1.78 -7.45 2.20
C VAL A 49 1.28 -8.76 2.80
N GLU A 50 1.00 -8.76 4.10
CA GLU A 50 0.51 -9.94 4.79
C GLU A 50 -0.81 -10.43 4.21
N GLN A 51 -1.68 -9.50 3.85
CA GLN A 51 -2.99 -9.83 3.28
C GLN A 51 -2.93 -10.12 1.78
N GLY A 52 -1.78 -9.93 1.15
CA GLY A 52 -1.61 -10.27 -0.26
C GLY A 52 -2.08 -9.19 -1.25
N TRP A 53 -2.32 -7.96 -0.78
CA TRP A 53 -2.74 -6.88 -1.67
C TRP A 53 -1.60 -6.26 -2.45
N ILE A 54 -0.41 -6.24 -1.86
CA ILE A 54 0.77 -5.65 -2.48
C ILE A 54 1.97 -6.57 -2.32
N VAL A 55 2.97 -6.34 -3.16
CA VAL A 55 4.25 -7.05 -3.10
C VAL A 55 5.34 -6.01 -2.99
N ARG A 56 6.27 -6.21 -2.07
CA ARG A 56 7.43 -5.34 -1.92
C ARG A 56 8.57 -5.86 -2.77
N SER A 57 9.19 -4.94 -3.50
CA SER A 57 10.35 -5.26 -4.31
C SER A 57 11.51 -4.39 -3.82
N PRO A 58 12.50 -4.96 -3.14
CA PRO A 58 13.62 -4.18 -2.61
C PRO A 58 14.29 -3.35 -3.70
N GLY A 59 14.52 -2.08 -3.40
CA GLY A 59 15.16 -1.15 -4.32
C GLY A 59 14.25 -0.58 -5.40
N LYS A 60 13.04 -1.11 -5.56
CA LYS A 60 12.12 -0.66 -6.60
C LYS A 60 10.84 -0.03 -6.05
N GLY A 61 10.39 -0.50 -4.91
CA GLY A 61 9.17 0.00 -4.29
C GLY A 61 8.16 -1.11 -4.08
N SER A 62 6.89 -0.74 -4.01
CA SER A 62 5.81 -1.70 -3.80
C SER A 62 4.89 -1.70 -5.01
N TYR A 63 4.39 -2.86 -5.34
CA TYR A 63 3.51 -3.05 -6.49
C TYR A 63 2.16 -3.56 -6.04
N ALA A 64 1.11 -3.10 -6.72
CA ALA A 64 -0.20 -3.68 -6.52
C ALA A 64 -0.17 -5.12 -7.06
N ARG A 65 -0.69 -6.04 -6.28
CA ARG A 65 -0.81 -7.41 -6.70
C ARG A 65 -2.14 -7.59 -7.41
N GLY A 66 -2.20 -8.42 -8.42
CA GLY A 66 -3.47 -8.78 -9.03
C GLY A 66 -4.36 -9.46 -8.00
N HIS A 67 -5.62 -9.66 -8.31
CA HIS A 67 -6.51 -10.35 -7.39
C HIS A 67 -5.95 -11.69 -6.98
N PRO A 68 -6.00 -11.99 -5.67
CA PRO A 68 -5.59 -13.30 -5.21
C PRO A 68 -6.47 -14.39 -5.78
#